data_8fe59e9ff137ec2e814e7c64a271d0ab
#
_entry.id   8fe59e9ff137ec2e814e7c64a271d0ab
#
_cell.length_a   1.000
_cell.length_b   1.000
_cell.length_c   1.000
_cell.angle_alpha   90.00
_cell.angle_beta   90.00
_cell.angle_gamma   90.00
#
_symmetry.space_group_name_H-M   'P 1'
#
loop_
_entity.id
_entity.type
_entity.pdbx_description
1 polymer ?
#
loop_
_entity_poly.entity_id
_entity_poly.type
_entity_poly.pdbx_seq_one_letter_code
_entity_poly.pdbx_strand_id
1 'polypeptide(L)'
;MSSFYYKDTTEAIEDATRAILEQCERSKTVRRVISTGSVITASPLREDGEGYKEFVNESCWTPLSLPIDHNNEFMHEYLSSKCIAEKELVKYNDRPSKGRAFDIIVLLLGLVAGDTLGLLPYINKSQHFMLSPFTGIEPYHNALRFTQAVLGAVPVVHVDDVSEAHVFCMERQHDVAAGRYLCATAHTNMQDMVEHYAGKHPELKLARKEYFSSTKYSKLSVWWCINCEL
;
A
#
# COMPACT_ATOMS: atom_id res chain seq x y z
N MET A 1 27.86 23.88 5.11
CA MET A 1 26.53 23.26 5.13
C MET A 1 25.99 23.32 3.70
N SER A 2 26.12 22.24 2.94
CA SER A 2 25.53 22.16 1.59
C SER A 2 24.02 22.01 1.77
N SER A 3 23.27 22.97 1.33
CA SER A 3 21.81 22.89 1.24
C SER A 3 21.50 21.85 0.15
N PHE A 4 21.01 20.71 0.56
CA PHE A 4 20.48 19.68 -0.35
C PHE A 4 19.16 20.23 -0.90
N TYR A 5 19.21 20.91 -2.03
CA TYR A 5 18.02 21.26 -2.80
C TYR A 5 17.78 20.11 -3.79
N TYR A 6 16.81 19.27 -3.50
CA TYR A 6 16.29 18.31 -4.45
C TYR A 6 15.46 19.03 -5.50
N LYS A 7 15.53 18.55 -6.72
CA LYS A 7 14.82 19.11 -7.88
C LYS A 7 13.32 18.89 -7.75
N ASP A 8 12.96 17.72 -7.22
CA ASP A 8 11.58 17.30 -6.96
C ASP A 8 11.54 16.17 -5.93
N THR A 9 10.34 15.75 -5.57
CA THR A 9 10.10 14.67 -4.61
C THR A 9 10.67 13.32 -5.09
N THR A 10 10.71 13.07 -6.39
CA THR A 10 11.26 11.85 -6.99
C THR A 10 12.74 11.71 -6.70
N GLU A 11 13.53 12.74 -7.03
CA GLU A 11 14.97 12.77 -6.80
C GLU A 11 15.29 12.58 -5.29
N ALA A 12 14.52 13.26 -4.44
CA ALA A 12 14.69 13.13 -2.99
C ALA A 12 14.48 11.69 -2.48
N ILE A 13 13.49 10.99 -3.01
CA ILE A 13 13.16 9.61 -2.61
C ILE A 13 14.19 8.62 -3.16
N GLU A 14 14.60 8.78 -4.41
CA GLU A 14 15.65 7.94 -5.00
C GLU A 14 16.95 8.06 -4.21
N ASP A 15 17.37 9.28 -3.91
CA ASP A 15 18.60 9.54 -3.16
C ASP A 15 18.51 9.05 -1.72
N ALA A 16 17.39 9.28 -1.04
CA ALA A 16 17.18 8.76 0.31
C ALA A 16 17.22 7.22 0.35
N THR A 17 16.53 6.57 -0.60
CA THR A 17 16.51 5.12 -0.69
C THR A 17 17.92 4.58 -0.96
N ARG A 18 18.64 5.17 -1.92
CA ARG A 18 20.02 4.80 -2.25
C ARG A 18 20.96 5.00 -1.06
N ALA A 19 20.86 6.12 -0.35
CA ALA A 19 21.67 6.40 0.82
C ALA A 19 21.47 5.37 1.94
N ILE A 20 20.23 4.94 2.19
CA ILE A 20 19.91 3.88 3.16
C ILE A 20 20.58 2.56 2.73
N LEU A 21 20.42 2.15 1.47
CA LEU A 21 21.02 0.91 0.97
C LEU A 21 22.55 0.93 1.06
N GLU A 22 23.20 2.05 0.71
CA GLU A 22 24.63 2.22 0.84
C GLU A 22 25.11 2.11 2.30
N GLN A 23 24.37 2.67 3.26
CA GLN A 23 24.71 2.54 4.68
C GLN A 23 24.54 1.10 5.16
N CYS A 24 23.50 0.40 4.71
CA CYS A 24 23.34 -1.02 4.98
C CYS A 24 24.52 -1.86 4.43
N GLU A 25 24.98 -1.56 3.21
CA GLU A 25 26.17 -2.21 2.63
C GLU A 25 27.45 -1.92 3.43
N ARG A 26 27.66 -0.67 3.81
CA ARG A 26 28.84 -0.24 4.59
C ARG A 26 28.91 -0.88 5.98
N SER A 27 27.76 -1.11 6.60
CA SER A 27 27.68 -1.69 7.96
C SER A 27 28.21 -3.13 7.99
N LYS A 28 28.10 -3.89 6.88
CA LYS A 28 28.45 -5.31 6.74
C LYS A 28 27.76 -6.25 7.75
N THR A 29 26.84 -5.73 8.54
CA THR A 29 26.10 -6.48 9.56
C THR A 29 24.64 -6.73 9.17
N VAL A 30 24.10 -5.95 8.23
CA VAL A 30 22.75 -6.13 7.71
C VAL A 30 22.73 -7.37 6.81
N ARG A 31 21.82 -8.29 7.08
CA ARG A 31 21.60 -9.51 6.29
C ARG A 31 20.36 -9.43 5.43
N ARG A 32 19.35 -8.68 5.90
CA ARG A 32 18.08 -8.48 5.23
C ARG A 32 17.53 -7.08 5.55
N VAL A 33 16.91 -6.46 4.56
CA VAL A 33 16.11 -5.24 4.71
C VAL A 33 14.66 -5.62 4.48
N ILE A 34 13.79 -5.29 5.42
CA ILE A 34 12.34 -5.48 5.30
C ILE A 34 11.72 -4.09 5.19
N SER A 35 11.15 -3.78 4.05
CA SER A 35 10.52 -2.49 3.77
C SER A 35 9.01 -2.59 3.87
N THR A 36 8.40 -1.65 4.60
CA THR A 36 6.95 -1.50 4.68
C THR A 36 6.45 -0.68 3.48
N GLY A 37 5.94 -1.38 2.47
CA GLY A 37 5.35 -0.82 1.26
C GLY A 37 3.85 -0.60 1.35
N SER A 38 3.20 -0.46 0.20
CA SER A 38 1.75 -0.32 0.10
C SER A 38 1.23 -1.05 -1.11
N VAL A 39 0.12 -1.75 -0.98
CA VAL A 39 -0.56 -2.44 -2.11
C VAL A 39 -0.93 -1.49 -3.25
N ILE A 40 -0.96 -0.18 -3.01
CA ILE A 40 -1.26 0.81 -4.05
C ILE A 40 -0.24 0.79 -5.21
N THR A 41 0.94 0.21 -4.98
CA THR A 41 1.97 0.03 -6.01
C THR A 41 1.74 -1.18 -6.90
N ALA A 42 0.85 -2.10 -6.50
CA ALA A 42 0.56 -3.37 -7.16
C ALA A 42 -0.87 -3.40 -7.72
N SER A 43 -1.23 -2.39 -8.52
CA SER A 43 -2.57 -2.29 -9.09
C SER A 43 -2.86 -3.38 -10.13
N PRO A 44 -4.10 -3.90 -10.15
CA PRO A 44 -4.59 -4.73 -11.24
C PRO A 44 -5.01 -3.93 -12.47
N LEU A 45 -4.92 -2.59 -12.48
CA LEU A 45 -5.26 -1.79 -13.66
C LEU A 45 -4.51 -2.29 -14.89
N ARG A 46 -5.21 -2.38 -15.99
CA ARG A 46 -4.61 -2.73 -17.28
C ARG A 46 -3.89 -1.52 -17.85
N GLU A 47 -2.79 -1.77 -18.53
CA GLU A 47 -1.96 -0.71 -19.12
C GLU A 47 -2.67 0.10 -20.21
N ASP A 48 -3.70 -0.49 -20.84
CA ASP A 48 -4.58 0.18 -21.80
C ASP A 48 -5.62 1.10 -21.15
N GLY A 49 -5.76 1.07 -19.82
CA GLY A 49 -6.76 1.81 -19.07
C GLY A 49 -8.17 1.21 -19.11
N GLU A 50 -8.36 0.09 -19.79
CA GLU A 50 -9.66 -0.55 -20.00
C GLU A 50 -9.97 -1.58 -18.89
N GLY A 51 -10.12 -1.10 -17.66
CA GLY A 51 -10.52 -1.93 -16.51
C GLY A 51 -9.35 -2.62 -15.80
N TYR A 52 -9.63 -3.79 -15.23
CA TYR A 52 -8.70 -4.48 -14.34
C TYR A 52 -8.34 -5.88 -14.88
N LYS A 53 -7.15 -6.35 -14.50
CA LYS A 53 -6.76 -7.75 -14.63
C LYS A 53 -7.61 -8.61 -13.70
N GLU A 54 -7.81 -9.86 -14.05
CA GLU A 54 -8.58 -10.81 -13.24
C GLU A 54 -7.88 -11.12 -11.89
N PHE A 55 -6.56 -11.14 -11.90
CA PHE A 55 -5.75 -11.47 -10.72
C PHE A 55 -4.73 -10.38 -10.43
N VAL A 56 -4.51 -10.15 -9.12
CA VAL A 56 -3.41 -9.34 -8.61
C VAL A 56 -2.38 -10.27 -7.97
N ASN A 57 -1.12 -10.02 -8.29
CA ASN A 57 0.01 -10.68 -7.65
C ASN A 57 1.19 -9.70 -7.52
N GLU A 58 2.27 -10.18 -6.95
CA GLU A 58 3.48 -9.41 -6.66
C GLU A 58 4.20 -8.89 -7.92
N SER A 59 3.88 -9.40 -9.10
CA SER A 59 4.45 -8.89 -10.36
C SER A 59 3.70 -7.67 -10.92
N CYS A 60 2.51 -7.35 -10.38
CA CYS A 60 1.74 -6.20 -10.81
C CYS A 60 2.42 -4.89 -10.39
N TRP A 61 2.38 -3.90 -11.29
CA TRP A 61 2.78 -2.53 -11.02
C TRP A 61 1.68 -1.58 -11.42
N THR A 62 1.48 -0.55 -10.60
CA THR A 62 0.50 0.50 -10.92
C THR A 62 1.01 1.36 -12.06
N PRO A 63 0.23 1.50 -13.14
CA PRO A 63 0.61 2.34 -14.29
C PRO A 63 0.42 3.82 -13.93
N LEU A 64 1.54 4.54 -13.71
CA LEU A 64 1.54 5.94 -13.27
C LEU A 64 1.07 6.93 -14.35
N SER A 65 1.07 6.52 -15.61
CA SER A 65 0.69 7.37 -16.76
C SER A 65 -0.83 7.41 -17.01
N LEU A 66 -1.60 6.52 -16.39
CA LEU A 66 -3.03 6.46 -16.61
C LEU A 66 -3.78 7.53 -15.81
N PRO A 67 -4.84 8.10 -16.39
CA PRO A 67 -5.77 8.92 -15.63
C PRO A 67 -6.57 8.00 -14.69
N ILE A 68 -6.34 8.14 -13.38
CA ILE A 68 -7.03 7.37 -12.35
C ILE A 68 -8.09 8.27 -11.74
N ASP A 69 -9.32 7.75 -11.59
CA ASP A 69 -10.42 8.47 -10.95
C ASP A 69 -10.05 8.88 -9.51
N HIS A 70 -10.51 10.05 -9.09
CA HIS A 70 -10.24 10.61 -7.75
C HIS A 70 -8.77 10.93 -7.46
N ASN A 71 -7.91 10.93 -8.49
CA ASN A 71 -6.54 11.38 -8.35
C ASN A 71 -6.50 12.90 -8.07
N ASN A 72 -5.61 13.29 -7.19
CA ASN A 72 -5.21 14.67 -6.94
C ASN A 72 -3.70 14.72 -6.73
N GLU A 73 -3.15 15.93 -6.65
CA GLU A 73 -1.72 16.14 -6.50
C GLU A 73 -1.12 15.32 -5.35
N PHE A 74 -1.74 15.36 -4.17
CA PHE A 74 -1.28 14.60 -3.00
C PHE A 74 -1.28 13.07 -3.23
N MET A 75 -2.35 12.51 -3.82
CA MET A 75 -2.45 11.07 -4.08
C MET A 75 -1.51 10.65 -5.21
N HIS A 76 -1.33 11.50 -6.21
CA HIS A 76 -0.38 11.25 -7.28
C HIS A 76 1.07 11.22 -6.77
N GLU A 77 1.46 12.21 -5.97
CA GLU A 77 2.78 12.24 -5.34
C GLU A 77 3.00 11.04 -4.41
N TYR A 78 2.00 10.71 -3.60
CA TYR A 78 2.07 9.53 -2.73
C TYR A 78 2.28 8.24 -3.51
N LEU A 79 1.45 7.98 -4.54
CA LEU A 79 1.57 6.79 -5.38
C LEU A 79 2.92 6.74 -6.10
N SER A 80 3.32 7.83 -6.73
CA SER A 80 4.58 7.94 -7.47
C SER A 80 5.76 7.69 -6.54
N SER A 81 5.78 8.33 -5.37
CA SER A 81 6.84 8.18 -4.38
C SER A 81 7.00 6.74 -3.90
N LYS A 82 5.87 6.06 -3.63
CA LYS A 82 5.89 4.65 -3.22
C LYS A 82 6.39 3.73 -4.34
N CYS A 83 5.93 3.92 -5.58
CA CYS A 83 6.39 3.15 -6.73
C CYS A 83 7.89 3.32 -6.99
N ILE A 84 8.41 4.54 -6.89
CA ILE A 84 9.82 4.86 -7.13
C ILE A 84 10.70 4.20 -6.07
N ALA A 85 10.41 4.44 -4.78
CA ALA A 85 11.16 3.83 -3.68
C ALA A 85 11.18 2.31 -3.79
N GLU A 86 10.04 1.70 -4.08
CA GLU A 86 9.91 0.25 -4.19
C GLU A 86 10.69 -0.33 -5.38
N LYS A 87 10.66 0.34 -6.54
CA LYS A 87 11.45 -0.07 -7.71
C LYS A 87 12.94 -0.03 -7.43
N GLU A 88 13.45 1.00 -6.74
CA GLU A 88 14.86 1.08 -6.34
C GLU A 88 15.23 -0.05 -5.35
N LEU A 89 14.36 -0.37 -4.40
CA LEU A 89 14.57 -1.48 -3.46
C LEU A 89 14.61 -2.83 -4.20
N VAL A 90 13.64 -3.11 -5.07
CA VAL A 90 13.56 -4.38 -5.80
C VAL A 90 14.74 -4.54 -6.76
N LYS A 91 15.15 -3.47 -7.43
CA LYS A 91 16.33 -3.45 -8.33
C LYS A 91 17.62 -3.86 -7.62
N TYR A 92 17.73 -3.62 -6.32
CA TYR A 92 18.88 -4.12 -5.54
C TYR A 92 18.95 -5.66 -5.57
N ASN A 93 17.81 -6.35 -5.55
CA ASN A 93 17.74 -7.80 -5.60
C ASN A 93 18.16 -8.40 -6.96
N ASP A 94 18.16 -7.62 -8.04
CA ASP A 94 18.59 -8.06 -9.37
C ASP A 94 20.12 -8.25 -9.45
N ARG A 95 20.87 -7.71 -8.49
CA ARG A 95 22.32 -7.96 -8.40
C ARG A 95 22.59 -9.43 -8.10
N PRO A 96 23.65 -10.03 -8.69
CA PRO A 96 24.02 -11.41 -8.40
C PRO A 96 24.19 -11.63 -6.90
N SER A 97 23.71 -12.76 -6.37
CA SER A 97 23.77 -13.06 -4.93
C SER A 97 25.17 -13.03 -4.35
N LYS A 98 26.21 -13.40 -5.13
CA LYS A 98 27.61 -13.27 -4.74
C LYS A 98 28.12 -11.83 -4.61
N GLY A 99 27.37 -10.84 -5.11
CA GLY A 99 27.71 -9.41 -5.05
C GLY A 99 26.79 -8.59 -4.14
N ARG A 100 25.81 -9.24 -3.47
CA ARG A 100 24.89 -8.57 -2.53
C ARG A 100 25.34 -8.78 -1.09
N ALA A 101 25.33 -7.71 -0.31
CA ALA A 101 25.59 -7.79 1.12
C ALA A 101 24.38 -8.32 1.91
N PHE A 102 23.16 -8.08 1.40
CA PHE A 102 21.88 -8.47 2.00
C PHE A 102 20.83 -8.68 0.91
N ASP A 103 19.67 -9.14 1.29
CA ASP A 103 18.49 -9.17 0.43
C ASP A 103 17.39 -8.20 0.91
N ILE A 104 16.41 -7.93 0.05
CA ILE A 104 15.34 -6.99 0.36
C ILE A 104 14.00 -7.69 0.19
N ILE A 105 13.14 -7.54 1.19
CA ILE A 105 11.72 -7.89 1.16
C ILE A 105 10.91 -6.60 1.24
N VAL A 106 9.89 -6.47 0.40
CA VAL A 106 8.92 -5.39 0.46
C VAL A 106 7.55 -5.98 0.77
N LEU A 107 7.02 -5.65 1.94
CA LEU A 107 5.67 -6.03 2.37
C LEU A 107 4.68 -4.96 1.90
N LEU A 108 3.83 -5.31 0.94
CA LEU A 108 2.83 -4.41 0.36
C LEU A 108 1.56 -4.46 1.20
N LEU A 109 1.42 -3.53 2.14
CA LEU A 109 0.32 -3.53 3.09
C LEU A 109 -0.96 -2.96 2.49
N GLY A 110 -2.09 -3.63 2.75
CA GLY A 110 -3.43 -3.06 2.66
C GLY A 110 -3.65 -1.93 3.66
N LEU A 111 -4.86 -1.40 3.74
CA LEU A 111 -5.23 -0.47 4.79
C LEU A 111 -5.15 -1.18 6.15
N VAL A 112 -4.25 -0.71 6.99
CA VAL A 112 -3.99 -1.34 8.30
C VAL A 112 -5.10 -0.98 9.27
N ALA A 113 -5.78 -2.01 9.79
CA ALA A 113 -6.82 -1.94 10.80
C ALA A 113 -6.42 -2.68 12.07
N GLY A 114 -7.24 -2.66 13.08
CA GLY A 114 -7.03 -3.33 14.35
C GLY A 114 -6.82 -2.36 15.50
N ASP A 115 -6.50 -2.92 16.67
CA ASP A 115 -6.34 -2.16 17.90
C ASP A 115 -5.13 -1.22 17.82
N THR A 116 -5.33 0.00 18.27
CA THR A 116 -4.23 0.94 18.49
C THR A 116 -3.86 0.95 19.97
N LEU A 117 -2.61 1.27 20.29
CA LEU A 117 -2.17 1.40 21.68
C LEU A 117 -2.83 2.58 22.46
N GLY A 118 -4.06 2.89 22.12
CA GLY A 118 -5.01 3.63 22.95
C GLY A 118 -4.77 5.13 23.10
N LEU A 119 -3.91 5.73 22.32
CA LEU A 119 -3.71 7.17 22.37
C LEU A 119 -4.49 7.88 21.26
N LEU A 120 -5.82 8.06 21.45
CA LEU A 120 -6.48 9.16 20.81
C LEU A 120 -5.73 10.46 21.22
N PRO A 121 -5.15 11.22 20.30
CA PRO A 121 -5.64 11.56 18.95
C PRO A 121 -4.85 10.93 17.78
N TYR A 122 -4.10 9.88 17.98
CA TYR A 122 -3.19 9.32 16.93
C TYR A 122 -3.81 8.16 16.16
N ILE A 123 -5.01 8.36 15.62
CA ILE A 123 -5.58 7.44 14.63
C ILE A 123 -4.70 7.48 13.38
N ASN A 124 -4.27 6.31 12.89
CA ASN A 124 -3.45 6.25 11.67
C ASN A 124 -4.26 6.63 10.41
N LYS A 125 -3.57 6.96 9.32
CA LYS A 125 -4.22 7.39 8.08
C LYS A 125 -5.15 6.33 7.49
N SER A 126 -4.82 5.05 7.60
CA SER A 126 -5.69 3.96 7.11
C SER A 126 -7.04 3.95 7.82
N GLN A 127 -7.05 4.14 9.15
CA GLN A 127 -8.28 4.24 9.93
C GLN A 127 -9.08 5.49 9.55
N HIS A 128 -8.43 6.64 9.35
CA HIS A 128 -9.10 7.84 8.85
C HIS A 128 -9.75 7.61 7.48
N PHE A 129 -9.09 6.88 6.58
CA PHE A 129 -9.67 6.54 5.28
C PHE A 129 -10.92 5.67 5.45
N MET A 130 -10.82 4.60 6.24
CA MET A 130 -11.93 3.68 6.48
C MET A 130 -13.13 4.36 7.18
N LEU A 131 -12.88 5.30 8.10
CA LEU A 131 -13.92 6.03 8.80
C LEU A 131 -14.45 7.24 8.03
N SER A 132 -13.84 7.59 6.89
CA SER A 132 -14.20 8.79 6.13
C SER A 132 -15.64 8.85 5.64
N PRO A 133 -16.34 7.74 5.35
CA PRO A 133 -17.76 7.76 5.02
C PRO A 133 -18.66 8.35 6.14
N PHE A 134 -18.21 8.28 7.39
CA PHE A 134 -18.93 8.82 8.56
C PHE A 134 -18.44 10.20 8.95
N THR A 135 -17.13 10.38 8.95
CA THR A 135 -16.52 11.65 9.39
C THR A 135 -16.74 12.77 8.37
N GLY A 136 -16.97 12.41 7.10
CA GLY A 136 -17.14 13.36 6.00
C GLY A 136 -15.89 14.20 5.72
N ILE A 137 -14.73 13.81 6.25
CA ILE A 137 -13.48 14.55 6.03
C ILE A 137 -13.00 14.28 4.62
N GLU A 138 -13.18 15.27 3.74
CA GLU A 138 -13.00 15.17 2.29
C GLU A 138 -11.65 14.58 1.85
N PRO A 139 -10.49 15.00 2.37
CA PRO A 139 -9.20 14.45 1.94
C PRO A 139 -9.11 12.94 2.17
N TYR A 140 -9.63 12.43 3.28
CA TYR A 140 -9.60 11.01 3.60
C TYR A 140 -10.61 10.21 2.77
N HIS A 141 -11.78 10.81 2.54
CA HIS A 141 -12.80 10.19 1.69
C HIS A 141 -12.32 10.08 0.24
N ASN A 142 -11.70 11.13 -0.29
CA ASN A 142 -11.11 11.10 -1.63
C ASN A 142 -9.98 10.07 -1.73
N ALA A 143 -9.14 9.95 -0.70
CA ALA A 143 -8.07 8.95 -0.66
C ALA A 143 -8.62 7.51 -0.66
N LEU A 144 -9.72 7.25 0.04
CA LEU A 144 -10.40 5.95 0.02
C LEU A 144 -10.97 5.63 -1.37
N ARG A 145 -11.62 6.61 -2.02
CA ARG A 145 -12.15 6.47 -3.39
C ARG A 145 -11.02 6.22 -4.39
N PHE A 146 -9.94 6.97 -4.28
CA PHE A 146 -8.75 6.78 -5.12
C PHE A 146 -8.15 5.38 -4.91
N THR A 147 -8.03 4.91 -3.67
CA THR A 147 -7.56 3.55 -3.37
C THR A 147 -8.42 2.51 -4.06
N GLN A 148 -9.74 2.62 -3.96
CA GLN A 148 -10.65 1.71 -4.65
C GLN A 148 -10.54 1.81 -6.17
N ALA A 149 -10.35 3.00 -6.73
CA ALA A 149 -10.18 3.19 -8.17
C ALA A 149 -8.87 2.59 -8.69
N VAL A 150 -7.78 2.67 -7.91
CA VAL A 150 -6.49 2.07 -8.27
C VAL A 150 -6.54 0.55 -8.20
N LEU A 151 -7.21 0.00 -7.18
CA LEU A 151 -7.09 -1.41 -6.81
C LEU A 151 -8.31 -2.26 -7.19
N GLY A 152 -9.40 -1.63 -7.62
CA GLY A 152 -10.69 -2.30 -7.86
C GLY A 152 -11.41 -2.75 -6.58
N ALA A 153 -10.76 -2.64 -5.44
CA ALA A 153 -11.25 -3.00 -4.12
C ALA A 153 -10.54 -2.16 -3.05
N VAL A 154 -10.93 -2.31 -1.81
CA VAL A 154 -10.24 -1.75 -0.63
C VAL A 154 -9.62 -2.92 0.15
N PRO A 155 -8.32 -3.23 -0.07
CA PRO A 155 -7.65 -4.28 0.68
C PRO A 155 -7.36 -3.83 2.10
N VAL A 156 -7.58 -4.72 3.06
CA VAL A 156 -7.37 -4.48 4.48
C VAL A 156 -6.50 -5.56 5.10
N VAL A 157 -5.77 -5.20 6.15
CA VAL A 157 -4.92 -6.12 6.92
C VAL A 157 -4.99 -5.76 8.40
N HIS A 158 -4.98 -6.75 9.27
CA HIS A 158 -4.90 -6.50 10.71
C HIS A 158 -3.47 -6.12 11.12
N VAL A 159 -3.32 -5.26 12.11
CA VAL A 159 -2.00 -4.81 12.59
C VAL A 159 -1.16 -5.97 13.15
N ASP A 160 -1.81 -6.98 13.74
CA ASP A 160 -1.13 -8.17 14.24
C ASP A 160 -0.55 -9.00 13.09
N ASP A 161 -1.32 -9.20 12.00
CA ASP A 161 -0.83 -9.89 10.79
C ASP A 161 0.37 -9.15 10.17
N VAL A 162 0.33 -7.81 10.16
CA VAL A 162 1.46 -7.00 9.72
C VAL A 162 2.69 -7.24 10.58
N SER A 163 2.51 -7.25 11.90
CA SER A 163 3.60 -7.47 12.85
C SER A 163 4.17 -8.88 12.70
N GLU A 164 3.31 -9.88 12.59
CA GLU A 164 3.70 -11.28 12.38
C GLU A 164 4.44 -11.47 11.07
N ALA A 165 3.98 -10.86 9.97
CA ALA A 165 4.66 -10.90 8.68
C ALA A 165 6.08 -10.31 8.74
N HIS A 166 6.28 -9.20 9.47
CA HIS A 166 7.61 -8.63 9.67
C HIS A 166 8.53 -9.57 10.46
N VAL A 167 8.03 -10.13 11.57
CA VAL A 167 8.78 -11.08 12.41
C VAL A 167 9.12 -12.34 11.61
N PHE A 168 8.15 -12.90 10.88
CA PHE A 168 8.36 -14.05 10.02
C PHE A 168 9.47 -13.82 8.98
N CYS A 169 9.40 -12.70 8.27
CA CYS A 169 10.45 -12.34 7.29
C CYS A 169 11.82 -12.14 7.94
N MET A 170 11.87 -11.68 9.17
CA MET A 170 13.11 -11.47 9.93
C MET A 170 13.72 -12.81 10.39
N GLU A 171 12.90 -13.71 10.91
CA GLU A 171 13.37 -14.97 11.50
C GLU A 171 13.62 -16.07 10.46
N ARG A 172 12.85 -16.06 9.36
CA ARG A 172 12.89 -17.09 8.32
C ARG A 172 13.72 -16.66 7.10
N GLN A 173 14.93 -16.16 7.34
CA GLN A 173 15.77 -15.61 6.28
C GLN A 173 16.07 -16.59 5.12
N HIS A 174 16.12 -17.90 5.40
CA HIS A 174 16.41 -18.92 4.38
C HIS A 174 15.15 -19.43 3.66
N ASP A 175 13.99 -19.27 4.28
CA ASP A 175 12.73 -19.83 3.77
C ASP A 175 11.94 -18.81 2.93
N VAL A 176 12.17 -17.52 3.16
CA VAL A 176 11.48 -16.43 2.47
C VAL A 176 12.43 -15.79 1.46
N ALA A 177 12.09 -15.91 0.18
CA ALA A 177 12.87 -15.32 -0.90
C ALA A 177 12.85 -13.79 -0.86
N ALA A 178 13.88 -13.16 -1.41
CA ALA A 178 13.87 -11.72 -1.65
C ALA A 178 12.79 -11.34 -2.67
N GLY A 179 12.09 -10.23 -2.45
CA GLY A 179 11.04 -9.80 -3.37
C GLY A 179 9.93 -8.99 -2.73
N ARG A 180 8.84 -8.88 -3.44
CA ARG A 180 7.60 -8.22 -3.02
C ARG A 180 6.63 -9.26 -2.50
N TYR A 181 5.84 -8.90 -1.49
CA TYR A 181 4.80 -9.75 -0.91
C TYR A 181 3.56 -8.93 -0.62
N LEU A 182 2.43 -9.38 -1.14
CA LEU A 182 1.12 -8.78 -0.84
C LEU A 182 0.71 -9.15 0.59
N CYS A 183 0.44 -8.14 1.41
CA CYS A 183 0.02 -8.30 2.80
C CYS A 183 -1.34 -7.64 2.99
N ALA A 184 -2.39 -8.40 2.62
CA ALA A 184 -3.79 -8.01 2.75
C ALA A 184 -4.61 -9.28 3.00
N THR A 185 -5.21 -9.40 4.19
CA THR A 185 -5.93 -10.61 4.63
C THR A 185 -7.38 -10.63 4.18
N ALA A 186 -7.92 -9.47 3.80
CA ALA A 186 -9.27 -9.35 3.27
C ALA A 186 -9.37 -8.18 2.30
N HIS A 187 -10.44 -8.14 1.54
CA HIS A 187 -10.79 -7.00 0.70
C HIS A 187 -12.28 -6.68 0.84
N THR A 188 -12.60 -5.43 0.70
CA THR A 188 -13.97 -4.90 0.73
C THR A 188 -14.13 -3.83 -0.34
N ASN A 189 -15.26 -3.19 -0.41
CA ASN A 189 -15.48 -1.98 -1.18
C ASN A 189 -16.20 -0.95 -0.30
N MET A 190 -16.25 0.29 -0.77
CA MET A 190 -16.85 1.36 0.03
C MET A 190 -18.33 1.13 0.33
N GLN A 191 -19.07 0.50 -0.60
CA GLN A 191 -20.49 0.21 -0.40
C GLN A 191 -20.69 -0.80 0.74
N ASP A 192 -19.94 -1.93 0.69
CA ASP A 192 -20.02 -2.97 1.71
C ASP A 192 -19.59 -2.43 3.09
N MET A 193 -18.55 -1.58 3.12
CA MET A 193 -18.13 -0.92 4.36
C MET A 193 -19.26 -0.09 4.98
N VAL A 194 -19.92 0.73 4.17
CA VAL A 194 -21.04 1.58 4.61
C VAL A 194 -22.21 0.75 5.09
N GLU A 195 -22.58 -0.30 4.35
CA GLU A 195 -23.69 -1.19 4.72
C GLU A 195 -23.38 -1.93 6.04
N HIS A 196 -22.14 -2.41 6.20
CA HIS A 196 -21.71 -3.05 7.43
C HIS A 196 -21.83 -2.13 8.64
N TYR A 197 -21.31 -0.91 8.51
CA TYR A 197 -21.36 0.07 9.60
C TYR A 197 -22.80 0.53 9.89
N ALA A 198 -23.60 0.80 8.86
CA ALA A 198 -25.00 1.18 9.05
C ALA A 198 -25.81 0.09 9.77
N GLY A 199 -25.50 -1.18 9.50
CA GLY A 199 -26.12 -2.31 10.19
C GLY A 199 -25.70 -2.46 11.65
N LYS A 200 -24.43 -2.22 11.97
CA LYS A 200 -23.91 -2.36 13.34
C LYS A 200 -24.07 -1.12 14.21
N HIS A 201 -24.10 0.05 13.58
CA HIS A 201 -24.14 1.35 14.23
C HIS A 201 -25.18 2.25 13.59
N PRO A 202 -26.47 1.90 13.70
CA PRO A 202 -27.58 2.66 13.09
C PRO A 202 -27.69 4.09 13.62
N GLU A 203 -27.09 4.37 14.78
CA GLU A 203 -26.97 5.70 15.38
C GLU A 203 -26.02 6.62 14.62
N LEU A 204 -25.08 6.05 13.87
CA LEU A 204 -24.11 6.82 13.07
C LEU A 204 -24.79 7.32 11.79
N LYS A 205 -24.80 8.64 11.62
CA LYS A 205 -25.26 9.26 10.38
C LYS A 205 -24.13 9.28 9.36
N LEU A 206 -24.38 8.68 8.19
CA LEU A 206 -23.49 8.84 7.05
C LEU A 206 -23.38 10.33 6.70
N ALA A 207 -22.15 10.83 6.66
CA ALA A 207 -21.90 12.23 6.34
C ALA A 207 -22.34 12.58 4.91
N ARG A 208 -22.30 11.62 3.99
CA ARG A 208 -22.66 11.81 2.57
C ARG A 208 -23.26 10.56 1.97
N LYS A 209 -24.59 10.55 1.79
CA LYS A 209 -25.33 9.47 1.10
C LYS A 209 -25.15 9.47 -0.42
N GLU A 210 -24.81 10.60 -1.00
CA GLU A 210 -24.83 10.83 -2.45
C GLU A 210 -23.65 10.21 -3.22
N TYR A 211 -22.58 9.86 -2.52
CA TYR A 211 -21.35 9.36 -3.13
C TYR A 211 -21.39 7.88 -3.52
N PHE A 212 -22.42 7.15 -3.13
CA PHE A 212 -22.49 5.69 -3.31
C PHE A 212 -23.22 5.24 -4.57
N SER A 213 -23.89 6.16 -5.27
CA SER A 213 -24.77 5.82 -6.40
C SER A 213 -24.10 5.71 -7.77
N SER A 214 -22.82 6.04 -7.90
CA SER A 214 -22.16 6.18 -9.21
C SER A 214 -20.92 5.29 -9.41
N THR A 215 -20.83 4.14 -8.75
CA THR A 215 -19.61 3.34 -8.88
C THR A 215 -19.70 2.31 -10.01
N LYS A 216 -18.91 2.54 -11.07
CA LYS A 216 -18.48 1.55 -12.07
C LYS A 216 -17.88 0.28 -11.45
N TYR A 217 -17.67 0.25 -10.13
CA TYR A 217 -16.81 -0.70 -9.41
C TYR A 217 -17.57 -1.66 -8.47
N SER A 218 -18.89 -1.68 -8.54
CA SER A 218 -19.75 -2.36 -7.55
C SER A 218 -19.73 -3.89 -7.56
N LYS A 219 -18.98 -4.54 -8.47
CA LYS A 219 -18.89 -6.01 -8.56
C LYS A 219 -17.60 -6.52 -9.20
N LEU A 220 -16.46 -5.92 -8.92
CA LEU A 220 -15.21 -6.50 -9.34
C LEU A 220 -14.74 -7.52 -8.30
N SER A 221 -14.92 -8.80 -8.61
CA SER A 221 -14.23 -9.88 -7.91
C SER A 221 -12.78 -9.95 -8.39
N VAL A 222 -11.98 -8.98 -7.96
CA VAL A 222 -10.53 -9.06 -8.14
C VAL A 222 -10.02 -10.07 -7.11
N TRP A 223 -9.56 -11.21 -7.56
CA TRP A 223 -8.98 -12.22 -6.69
C TRP A 223 -7.56 -11.79 -6.31
N TRP A 224 -7.40 -11.43 -5.06
CA TRP A 224 -6.09 -11.22 -4.48
C TRP A 224 -5.49 -12.58 -4.17
N CYS A 225 -4.42 -12.94 -4.87
CA CYS A 225 -3.68 -14.16 -4.57
C CYS A 225 -2.91 -13.95 -3.28
N ILE A 226 -3.53 -14.30 -2.15
CA ILE A 226 -2.88 -14.28 -0.84
C ILE A 226 -2.04 -15.56 -0.76
N ASN A 227 -0.81 -15.50 -1.24
CA ASN A 227 0.18 -16.56 -1.02
C ASN A 227 0.81 -16.42 0.39
N CYS A 228 0.01 -16.08 1.38
CA CYS A 228 0.39 -16.20 2.76
C CYS A 228 -0.13 -17.53 3.31
N GLU A 229 0.42 -18.65 2.86
CA GLU A 229 0.51 -19.83 3.72
C GLU A 229 1.64 -19.53 4.72
N LEU A 230 1.28 -18.78 5.79
CA LEU A 230 2.10 -18.60 6.98
C LEU A 230 2.00 -19.85 7.85
#